data_0db1892919101b316868de8618e84758
#
_entry.id   0db1892919101b316868de8618e84758
#
_cell.length_a   1.000
_cell.length_b   1.000
_cell.length_c   1.000
_cell.angle_alpha   90.00
_cell.angle_beta   90.00
_cell.angle_gamma   90.00
#
_symmetry.space_group_name_H-M   'P 1'
#
loop_
_entity.id
_entity.type
_entity.pdbx_description
1 polymer ?
#
loop_
_entity_poly.entity_id
_entity_poly.type
_entity_poly.pdbx_seq_one_letter_code
_entity_poly.pdbx_strand_id
1 'polypeptide(L)'
;MITEQQTINKPEIENNVDLNKEEGCYIYCIIGDGEGRKFACPAIGSRQDEVYSISYQDVAAVISASAVMKYPISRENTMAHQKVLEELMNDFTVLPVKFGTVASGKDGFCAAERIREEVLKVRYEELKNLLLKMDAKIELGLKAFWVDMKTIFQEIVDENDEIKKLRRKLISKPVSRPFGEKATLGEMVKDALERKKAKEEKDILNVLKKACVDQCSNRIFGDEMITNSSLLVEKSRAEEFDGLVDELAATYNGRMKFKYVGPMPPINFVELVIALED
;
A
#
# COMPACT_ATOMS: atom_id res chain seq x y z
N MET A 1 44.30 -36.05 -47.73
CA MET A 1 43.15 -36.18 -46.79
C MET A 1 42.85 -34.79 -46.22
N ILE A 2 41.86 -34.17 -46.77
CA ILE A 2 41.49 -32.79 -46.47
C ILE A 2 40.26 -32.89 -45.51
N THR A 3 40.38 -32.35 -44.32
CA THR A 3 39.30 -32.35 -43.30
C THR A 3 38.55 -31.03 -43.43
N GLU A 4 37.30 -31.12 -43.89
CA GLU A 4 36.38 -29.99 -43.94
C GLU A 4 35.97 -29.57 -42.51
N GLN A 5 36.20 -28.30 -42.20
CA GLN A 5 35.61 -27.65 -41.02
C GLN A 5 34.22 -27.13 -41.39
N GLN A 6 33.19 -27.71 -40.79
CA GLN A 6 31.84 -27.19 -40.85
C GLN A 6 31.70 -25.95 -39.92
N THR A 7 31.50 -24.83 -40.56
CA THR A 7 31.13 -23.56 -39.87
C THR A 7 29.66 -23.62 -39.48
N ILE A 8 29.38 -23.66 -38.19
CA ILE A 8 28.02 -23.58 -37.66
C ILE A 8 27.60 -22.10 -37.68
N ASN A 9 26.71 -21.76 -38.60
CA ASN A 9 26.03 -20.49 -38.62
C ASN A 9 25.08 -20.39 -37.39
N LYS A 10 25.38 -19.46 -36.46
CA LYS A 10 24.42 -18.98 -35.48
C LYS A 10 23.33 -18.16 -36.20
N PRO A 11 22.05 -18.34 -35.89
CA PRO A 11 21.03 -17.44 -36.41
C PRO A 11 21.23 -16.08 -35.79
N GLU A 12 21.40 -15.06 -36.61
CA GLU A 12 21.27 -13.66 -36.24
C GLU A 12 19.81 -13.44 -35.81
N ILE A 13 19.61 -13.15 -34.53
CA ILE A 13 18.35 -12.64 -34.03
C ILE A 13 18.27 -11.19 -34.53
N GLU A 14 17.61 -11.01 -35.65
CA GLU A 14 17.16 -9.67 -36.08
C GLU A 14 16.22 -9.11 -34.99
N ASN A 15 16.78 -8.25 -34.15
CA ASN A 15 16.00 -7.34 -33.30
C ASN A 15 15.37 -6.28 -34.21
N ASN A 16 14.31 -6.66 -34.92
CA ASN A 16 13.37 -5.72 -35.48
C ASN A 16 12.56 -5.13 -34.34
N VAL A 17 13.13 -4.14 -33.66
CA VAL A 17 12.37 -3.24 -32.79
C VAL A 17 11.51 -2.41 -33.75
N ASP A 18 10.24 -2.73 -33.79
CA ASP A 18 9.22 -1.99 -34.51
C ASP A 18 9.10 -0.60 -33.88
N LEU A 19 9.85 0.36 -34.39
CA LEU A 19 9.98 1.74 -33.89
C LEU A 19 8.70 2.59 -34.03
N ASN A 20 7.57 1.98 -34.39
CA ASN A 20 6.28 2.63 -34.63
C ASN A 20 5.18 2.25 -33.62
N LYS A 21 5.47 1.56 -32.52
CA LYS A 21 4.52 1.51 -31.40
C LYS A 21 4.66 2.79 -30.60
N GLU A 22 3.65 3.65 -30.67
CA GLU A 22 3.53 4.83 -29.80
C GLU A 22 3.78 4.39 -28.36
N GLU A 23 4.90 4.86 -27.78
CA GLU A 23 5.21 4.56 -26.39
C GLU A 23 4.14 5.18 -25.50
N GLY A 24 3.58 4.38 -24.56
CA GLY A 24 2.69 4.87 -23.52
C GLY A 24 3.43 5.69 -22.49
N CYS A 25 2.69 6.25 -21.53
CA CYS A 25 3.24 6.90 -20.36
C CYS A 25 2.73 6.22 -19.09
N TYR A 26 3.66 5.77 -18.25
CA TYR A 26 3.34 5.31 -16.90
C TYR A 26 3.15 6.50 -15.97
N ILE A 27 2.08 6.50 -15.16
CA ILE A 27 1.73 7.60 -14.25
C ILE A 27 2.00 7.15 -12.81
N TYR A 28 2.86 7.88 -12.10
CA TYR A 28 3.21 7.61 -10.70
C TYR A 28 2.29 8.31 -9.72
N CYS A 29 2.15 9.62 -9.88
CA CYS A 29 1.40 10.49 -8.97
C CYS A 29 1.04 11.82 -9.63
N ILE A 30 0.23 12.60 -8.91
CA ILE A 30 -0.03 14.01 -9.19
C ILE A 30 0.64 14.84 -8.09
N ILE A 31 1.25 15.96 -8.47
CA ILE A 31 1.91 16.91 -7.56
C ILE A 31 1.43 18.34 -7.86
N GLY A 32 1.60 19.23 -6.88
CA GLY A 32 1.41 20.68 -7.06
C GLY A 32 2.68 21.31 -7.63
N ASP A 33 2.76 21.43 -8.95
CA ASP A 33 3.88 22.08 -9.65
C ASP A 33 3.40 22.63 -10.99
N GLY A 34 3.72 23.90 -11.29
CA GLY A 34 3.37 24.58 -12.55
C GLY A 34 4.40 24.42 -13.67
N GLU A 35 5.55 23.79 -13.42
CA GLU A 35 6.64 23.66 -14.38
C GLU A 35 7.05 22.21 -14.59
N GLY A 36 7.29 21.81 -15.84
CA GLY A 36 7.85 20.49 -16.16
C GLY A 36 9.25 20.31 -15.58
N ARG A 37 9.45 19.28 -14.75
CA ARG A 37 10.72 18.94 -14.08
C ARG A 37 11.16 17.53 -14.43
N LYS A 38 12.47 17.28 -14.32
CA LYS A 38 13.07 15.95 -14.39
C LYS A 38 13.49 15.53 -12.99
N PHE A 39 13.23 14.26 -12.66
CA PHE A 39 13.52 13.70 -11.34
C PHE A 39 14.60 12.62 -11.46
N ALA A 40 15.54 12.58 -10.52
CA ALA A 40 16.63 11.61 -10.47
C ALA A 40 16.21 10.26 -9.88
N CYS A 41 15.03 9.76 -10.26
CA CYS A 41 14.50 8.48 -9.81
C CYS A 41 14.55 7.45 -10.93
N PRO A 42 14.73 6.15 -10.60
CA PRO A 42 14.65 5.08 -11.59
C PRO A 42 13.20 4.90 -12.06
N ALA A 43 12.99 4.84 -13.38
CA ALA A 43 11.69 4.53 -13.94
C ALA A 43 11.30 3.07 -13.69
N ILE A 44 9.99 2.79 -13.76
CA ILE A 44 9.45 1.42 -13.67
C ILE A 44 9.94 0.55 -14.84
N GLY A 45 10.05 -0.76 -14.62
CA GLY A 45 10.39 -1.74 -15.66
C GLY A 45 11.88 -1.82 -15.98
N SER A 46 12.76 -1.37 -15.07
CA SER A 46 14.23 -1.44 -15.20
C SER A 46 14.80 -0.77 -16.47
N ARG A 47 14.02 0.15 -17.07
CA ARG A 47 14.46 0.97 -18.19
C ARG A 47 15.17 2.22 -17.64
N GLN A 48 16.10 2.74 -18.40
CA GLN A 48 16.80 4.01 -18.09
C GLN A 48 16.01 5.23 -18.59
N ASP A 49 14.66 5.14 -18.57
CA ASP A 49 13.81 6.24 -18.98
C ASP A 49 13.83 7.36 -17.93
N GLU A 50 13.67 8.58 -18.37
CA GLU A 50 13.55 9.72 -17.47
C GLU A 50 12.18 9.71 -16.79
N VAL A 51 12.16 10.02 -15.49
CA VAL A 51 10.95 10.38 -14.74
C VAL A 51 10.84 11.91 -14.80
N TYR A 52 9.70 12.41 -15.29
CA TYR A 52 9.49 13.85 -15.45
C TYR A 52 8.03 14.23 -15.20
N SER A 53 7.78 15.53 -14.99
CA SER A 53 6.42 16.05 -14.85
C SER A 53 5.91 16.70 -16.12
N ILE A 54 4.61 16.56 -16.36
CA ILE A 54 3.84 17.34 -17.32
C ILE A 54 2.76 18.09 -16.56
N SER A 55 2.54 19.35 -16.88
CA SER A 55 1.67 20.21 -16.07
C SER A 55 0.50 20.78 -16.87
N TYR A 56 -0.56 21.08 -16.14
CA TYR A 56 -1.63 21.98 -16.52
C TYR A 56 -1.83 22.98 -15.37
N GLN A 57 -1.52 24.26 -15.61
CA GLN A 57 -1.44 25.29 -14.57
C GLN A 57 -0.48 24.89 -13.44
N ASP A 58 -0.95 24.86 -12.18
CA ASP A 58 -0.20 24.52 -10.97
C ASP A 58 -0.39 23.06 -10.51
N VAL A 59 -0.86 22.18 -11.40
CA VAL A 59 -1.01 20.73 -11.16
C VAL A 59 -0.21 19.96 -12.20
N ALA A 60 0.57 18.97 -11.78
CA ALA A 60 1.38 18.19 -12.69
C ALA A 60 1.24 16.68 -12.44
N ALA A 61 1.27 15.89 -13.50
CA ALA A 61 1.44 14.44 -13.44
C ALA A 61 2.91 14.07 -13.57
N VAL A 62 3.39 13.20 -12.69
CA VAL A 62 4.74 12.63 -12.77
C VAL A 62 4.67 11.31 -13.53
N ILE A 63 5.40 11.25 -14.64
CA ILE A 63 5.33 10.17 -15.63
C ILE A 63 6.71 9.68 -16.06
N SER A 64 6.75 8.52 -16.71
CA SER A 64 7.89 8.06 -17.52
C SER A 64 7.38 7.38 -18.78
N ALA A 65 8.21 7.25 -19.81
CA ALA A 65 7.89 6.45 -20.98
C ALA A 65 7.60 4.99 -20.59
N SER A 66 6.69 4.32 -21.32
CA SER A 66 6.33 2.94 -21.10
C SER A 66 6.16 2.20 -22.42
N ALA A 67 6.92 1.12 -22.60
CA ALA A 67 6.81 0.22 -23.74
C ALA A 67 5.66 -0.81 -23.60
N VAL A 68 5.03 -0.89 -22.43
CA VAL A 68 3.97 -1.86 -22.13
C VAL A 68 2.77 -1.17 -21.49
N MET A 69 1.57 -1.66 -21.79
CA MET A 69 0.32 -1.13 -21.22
C MET A 69 -0.03 -1.75 -19.87
N LYS A 70 0.67 -2.80 -19.45
CA LYS A 70 0.38 -3.49 -18.19
C LYS A 70 1.66 -3.99 -17.54
N TYR A 71 1.88 -3.58 -16.30
CA TYR A 71 2.98 -4.06 -15.46
C TYR A 71 2.51 -5.16 -14.50
N PRO A 72 3.25 -6.29 -14.40
CA PRO A 72 2.96 -7.30 -13.39
C PRO A 72 3.24 -6.74 -11.99
N ILE A 73 2.41 -7.17 -11.03
CA ILE A 73 2.65 -6.88 -9.61
C ILE A 73 3.82 -7.76 -9.16
N SER A 74 5.03 -7.20 -9.23
CA SER A 74 6.27 -7.81 -8.73
C SER A 74 6.86 -6.91 -7.66
N ARG A 75 7.76 -7.48 -6.84
CA ARG A 75 8.49 -6.70 -5.83
C ARG A 75 9.29 -5.57 -6.47
N GLU A 76 9.93 -5.84 -7.60
CA GLU A 76 10.76 -4.88 -8.32
C GLU A 76 9.93 -3.68 -8.81
N ASN A 77 8.83 -3.96 -9.53
CA ASN A 77 7.97 -2.92 -10.08
C ASN A 77 7.27 -2.09 -8.99
N THR A 78 6.78 -2.75 -7.94
CA THR A 78 6.17 -2.04 -6.81
C THR A 78 7.16 -1.17 -6.05
N MET A 79 8.39 -1.64 -5.85
CA MET A 79 9.44 -0.84 -5.21
C MET A 79 9.89 0.33 -6.09
N ALA A 80 9.98 0.16 -7.42
CA ALA A 80 10.32 1.25 -8.33
C ALA A 80 9.25 2.35 -8.30
N HIS A 81 7.97 1.97 -8.36
CA HIS A 81 6.86 2.91 -8.23
C HIS A 81 6.91 3.65 -6.88
N GLN A 82 7.05 2.91 -5.77
CA GLN A 82 7.08 3.49 -4.43
C GLN A 82 8.26 4.44 -4.22
N LYS A 83 9.44 4.12 -4.75
CA LYS A 83 10.62 4.99 -4.68
C LYS A 83 10.38 6.36 -5.29
N VAL A 84 9.70 6.42 -6.45
CA VAL A 84 9.36 7.71 -7.07
C VAL A 84 8.46 8.51 -6.14
N LEU A 85 7.44 7.89 -5.53
CA LEU A 85 6.55 8.57 -4.59
C LEU A 85 7.29 9.08 -3.34
N GLU A 86 8.16 8.25 -2.77
CA GLU A 86 8.94 8.58 -1.57
C GLU A 86 9.95 9.72 -1.81
N GLU A 87 10.60 9.72 -2.98
CA GLU A 87 11.53 10.78 -3.36
C GLU A 87 10.80 12.13 -3.51
N LEU A 88 9.67 12.11 -4.20
CA LEU A 88 8.89 13.31 -4.47
C LEU A 88 8.23 13.91 -3.21
N MET A 89 7.86 13.10 -2.22
CA MET A 89 7.22 13.61 -1.01
C MET A 89 8.13 14.48 -0.12
N ASN A 90 9.44 14.50 -0.40
CA ASN A 90 10.37 15.38 0.31
C ASN A 90 10.13 16.85 -0.06
N ASP A 91 9.81 17.12 -1.32
CA ASP A 91 9.68 18.46 -1.87
C ASP A 91 8.24 18.86 -2.22
N PHE A 92 7.35 17.87 -2.43
CA PHE A 92 6.00 18.09 -2.92
C PHE A 92 4.94 17.41 -2.05
N THR A 93 3.72 17.94 -2.13
CA THR A 93 2.52 17.18 -1.76
C THR A 93 2.22 16.20 -2.89
N VAL A 94 2.19 14.90 -2.58
CA VAL A 94 2.04 13.82 -3.54
C VAL A 94 0.65 13.19 -3.43
N LEU A 95 -0.08 13.12 -4.53
CA LEU A 95 -1.30 12.30 -4.65
C LEU A 95 -0.94 11.01 -5.41
N PRO A 96 -0.80 9.88 -4.74
CA PRO A 96 -0.46 8.62 -5.39
C PRO A 96 -1.51 8.20 -6.42
N VAL A 97 -1.06 7.77 -7.61
CA VAL A 97 -1.92 7.14 -8.61
C VAL A 97 -1.81 5.62 -8.44
N LYS A 98 -2.88 4.91 -8.73
CA LYS A 98 -2.91 3.44 -8.61
C LYS A 98 -1.78 2.81 -9.40
N PHE A 99 -1.05 1.88 -8.77
CA PHE A 99 0.02 1.11 -9.42
C PHE A 99 -0.45 0.45 -10.72
N GLY A 100 0.36 0.55 -11.76
CA GLY A 100 0.08 -0.04 -13.08
C GLY A 100 -0.77 0.83 -13.99
N THR A 101 -0.98 2.11 -13.66
CA THR A 101 -1.68 3.06 -14.53
C THR A 101 -0.77 3.51 -15.66
N VAL A 102 -1.15 3.17 -16.90
CA VAL A 102 -0.44 3.54 -18.13
C VAL A 102 -1.43 4.21 -19.09
N ALA A 103 -1.05 5.33 -19.66
CA ALA A 103 -1.77 6.00 -20.73
C ALA A 103 -1.18 5.64 -22.10
N SER A 104 -2.02 5.48 -23.10
CA SER A 104 -1.64 5.35 -24.52
C SER A 104 -1.91 6.66 -25.28
N GLY A 105 -1.27 6.83 -26.44
CA GLY A 105 -1.67 7.85 -27.42
C GLY A 105 -3.01 7.48 -28.09
N LYS A 106 -3.79 8.48 -28.50
CA LYS A 106 -5.08 8.29 -29.22
C LYS A 106 -5.47 9.56 -29.96
N ASP A 107 -6.15 9.41 -31.05
CA ASP A 107 -6.75 10.52 -31.84
C ASP A 107 -5.76 11.65 -32.24
N GLY A 108 -4.50 11.28 -32.51
CA GLY A 108 -3.44 12.20 -32.89
C GLY A 108 -2.71 12.86 -31.71
N PHE A 109 -3.11 12.57 -30.44
CA PHE A 109 -2.39 12.98 -29.25
C PHE A 109 -1.42 11.88 -28.80
N CYS A 110 -0.20 12.26 -28.41
CA CYS A 110 0.68 11.36 -27.70
C CYS A 110 0.16 11.11 -26.26
N ALA A 111 0.66 10.06 -25.59
CA ALA A 111 0.20 9.71 -24.24
C ALA A 111 0.32 10.87 -23.24
N ALA A 112 1.40 11.65 -23.30
CA ALA A 112 1.62 12.80 -22.43
C ALA A 112 0.61 13.94 -22.67
N GLU A 113 0.30 14.19 -23.92
CA GLU A 113 -0.73 15.21 -24.29
C GLU A 113 -2.12 14.79 -23.83
N ARG A 114 -2.49 13.50 -23.99
CA ARG A 114 -3.76 12.97 -23.45
C ARG A 114 -3.85 13.13 -21.94
N ILE A 115 -2.80 12.80 -21.19
CA ILE A 115 -2.79 13.01 -19.74
C ILE A 115 -3.04 14.47 -19.40
N ARG A 116 -2.42 15.42 -20.13
CA ARG A 116 -2.63 16.85 -19.91
C ARG A 116 -4.06 17.27 -20.18
N GLU A 117 -4.61 16.92 -21.35
CA GLU A 117 -5.92 17.39 -21.81
C GLU A 117 -7.08 16.64 -21.15
N GLU A 118 -6.99 15.31 -21.01
CA GLU A 118 -8.10 14.47 -20.54
C GLU A 118 -8.08 14.23 -19.03
N VAL A 119 -6.91 14.35 -18.35
CA VAL A 119 -6.79 14.14 -16.92
C VAL A 119 -6.58 15.45 -16.18
N LEU A 120 -5.44 16.12 -16.41
CA LEU A 120 -5.08 17.28 -15.61
C LEU A 120 -6.04 18.44 -15.83
N LYS A 121 -6.37 18.75 -17.08
CA LYS A 121 -7.27 19.86 -17.42
C LYS A 121 -8.71 19.58 -17.01
N VAL A 122 -9.23 18.37 -17.27
CA VAL A 122 -10.62 18.01 -16.96
C VAL A 122 -10.84 17.91 -15.45
N ARG A 123 -9.87 17.38 -14.70
CA ARG A 123 -9.97 17.18 -13.25
C ARG A 123 -9.21 18.22 -12.42
N TYR A 124 -8.87 19.35 -13.01
CA TYR A 124 -8.01 20.35 -12.39
C TYR A 124 -8.48 20.79 -11.00
N GLU A 125 -9.73 21.21 -10.86
CA GLU A 125 -10.28 21.64 -9.55
C GLU A 125 -10.31 20.51 -8.51
N GLU A 126 -10.64 19.30 -8.95
CA GLU A 126 -10.61 18.13 -8.08
C GLU A 126 -9.19 17.85 -7.56
N LEU A 127 -8.22 17.78 -8.47
CA LEU A 127 -6.83 17.49 -8.15
C LEU A 127 -6.22 18.57 -7.26
N LYS A 128 -6.49 19.83 -7.56
CA LYS A 128 -6.06 20.97 -6.75
C LYS A 128 -6.61 20.90 -5.32
N ASN A 129 -7.89 20.62 -5.17
CA ASN A 129 -8.52 20.46 -3.86
C ASN A 129 -7.96 19.28 -3.07
N LEU A 130 -7.65 18.16 -3.74
CA LEU A 130 -7.00 17.01 -3.11
C LEU A 130 -5.58 17.36 -2.67
N LEU A 131 -4.79 18.06 -3.47
CA LEU A 131 -3.46 18.54 -3.10
C LEU A 131 -3.53 19.45 -1.86
N LEU A 132 -4.43 20.41 -1.83
CA LEU A 132 -4.63 21.28 -0.67
C LEU A 132 -5.07 20.48 0.57
N LYS A 133 -5.95 19.49 0.41
CA LYS A 133 -6.38 18.61 1.50
C LYS A 133 -5.24 17.77 2.08
N MET A 134 -4.30 17.32 1.24
CA MET A 134 -3.18 16.48 1.63
C MET A 134 -1.90 17.27 1.97
N ASP A 135 -1.94 18.58 1.80
CA ASP A 135 -0.78 19.43 2.08
C ASP A 135 -0.29 19.28 3.51
N ALA A 136 1.03 19.25 3.69
CA ALA A 136 1.72 19.04 4.96
C ALA A 136 1.30 17.79 5.74
N LYS A 137 0.74 16.76 5.08
CA LYS A 137 0.35 15.48 5.71
C LYS A 137 1.17 14.32 5.20
N ILE A 138 1.35 13.34 6.06
CA ILE A 138 2.04 12.08 5.80
C ILE A 138 1.17 10.93 6.28
N GLU A 139 1.36 9.76 5.68
CA GLU A 139 0.79 8.52 6.16
C GLU A 139 1.81 7.78 7.03
N LEU A 140 1.34 7.29 8.17
CA LEU A 140 2.07 6.42 9.09
C LEU A 140 1.30 5.12 9.27
N GLY A 141 1.99 4.00 9.15
CA GLY A 141 1.39 2.67 9.27
C GLY A 141 1.71 2.04 10.61
N LEU A 142 0.69 1.51 11.32
CA LEU A 142 0.87 0.77 12.56
C LEU A 142 0.22 -0.61 12.46
N LYS A 143 0.99 -1.64 12.82
CA LYS A 143 0.50 -3.01 13.02
C LYS A 143 0.81 -3.45 14.44
N ALA A 144 -0.19 -3.99 15.14
CA ALA A 144 -0.02 -4.57 16.46
C ALA A 144 -0.30 -6.08 16.41
N PHE A 145 0.52 -6.83 17.15
CA PHE A 145 0.43 -8.29 17.22
C PHE A 145 0.54 -8.74 18.68
N TRP A 146 -0.25 -9.73 19.09
CA TRP A 146 0.02 -10.47 20.30
C TRP A 146 1.30 -11.29 20.16
N VAL A 147 2.09 -11.32 21.23
CA VAL A 147 3.37 -12.07 21.27
C VAL A 147 3.14 -13.55 21.60
N ASP A 148 2.22 -13.83 22.54
CA ASP A 148 1.93 -15.18 23.01
C ASP A 148 0.42 -15.50 22.90
N MET A 149 0.06 -16.19 21.84
CA MET A 149 -1.31 -16.64 21.59
C MET A 149 -1.81 -17.65 22.63
N LYS A 150 -0.93 -18.40 23.29
CA LYS A 150 -1.35 -19.36 24.32
C LYS A 150 -1.92 -18.61 25.53
N THR A 151 -1.25 -17.55 25.95
CA THR A 151 -1.74 -16.65 27.00
C THR A 151 -3.07 -16.02 26.61
N ILE A 152 -3.21 -15.51 25.37
CA ILE A 152 -4.46 -14.92 24.86
C ILE A 152 -5.61 -15.94 24.90
N PHE A 153 -5.40 -17.16 24.41
CA PHE A 153 -6.44 -18.20 24.48
C PHE A 153 -6.78 -18.61 25.92
N GLN A 154 -5.81 -18.60 26.84
CA GLN A 154 -6.10 -18.87 28.24
C GLN A 154 -6.94 -17.74 28.86
N GLU A 155 -6.64 -16.47 28.57
CA GLU A 155 -7.45 -15.32 28.99
C GLU A 155 -8.89 -15.43 28.46
N ILE A 156 -9.08 -15.78 27.18
CA ILE A 156 -10.41 -15.99 26.60
C ILE A 156 -11.20 -17.05 27.39
N VAL A 157 -10.55 -18.16 27.75
CA VAL A 157 -11.20 -19.20 28.54
C VAL A 157 -11.54 -18.69 29.95
N ASP A 158 -10.67 -17.93 30.58
CA ASP A 158 -10.85 -17.45 31.94
C ASP A 158 -11.88 -16.32 32.07
N GLU A 159 -11.98 -15.48 31.05
CA GLU A 159 -12.94 -14.39 30.94
C GLU A 159 -14.35 -14.84 30.51
N ASN A 160 -14.54 -16.09 30.01
CA ASN A 160 -15.81 -16.56 29.47
C ASN A 160 -16.26 -17.86 30.16
N ASP A 161 -17.19 -17.74 31.09
CA ASP A 161 -17.69 -18.90 31.86
C ASP A 161 -18.31 -20.01 31.02
N GLU A 162 -18.99 -19.68 29.91
CA GLU A 162 -19.60 -20.65 29.00
C GLU A 162 -18.52 -21.45 28.25
N ILE A 163 -17.48 -20.80 27.75
CA ILE A 163 -16.32 -21.44 27.13
C ILE A 163 -15.65 -22.36 28.15
N LYS A 164 -15.45 -21.87 29.35
CA LYS A 164 -14.84 -22.63 30.46
C LYS A 164 -15.65 -23.87 30.84
N LYS A 165 -16.97 -23.75 30.93
CA LYS A 165 -17.89 -24.88 31.21
C LYS A 165 -17.89 -25.91 30.08
N LEU A 166 -18.00 -25.47 28.82
CA LEU A 166 -18.02 -26.35 27.66
C LEU A 166 -16.68 -27.09 27.48
N ARG A 167 -15.55 -26.38 27.66
CA ARG A 167 -14.20 -26.97 27.65
C ARG A 167 -14.05 -28.07 28.71
N ARG A 168 -14.48 -27.81 29.96
CA ARG A 168 -14.44 -28.80 31.05
C ARG A 168 -15.30 -30.05 30.70
N LYS A 169 -16.50 -29.85 30.18
CA LYS A 169 -17.40 -30.93 29.73
C LYS A 169 -16.75 -31.78 28.66
N LEU A 170 -16.05 -31.16 27.70
CA LEU A 170 -15.37 -31.86 26.61
C LEU A 170 -14.13 -32.67 27.10
N ILE A 171 -13.41 -32.18 28.10
CA ILE A 171 -12.27 -32.89 28.66
C ILE A 171 -12.70 -34.09 29.51
N SER A 172 -13.82 -34.00 30.22
CA SER A 172 -14.28 -35.03 31.16
C SER A 172 -15.01 -36.21 30.50
N LYS A 173 -15.38 -36.15 29.23
CA LYS A 173 -16.09 -37.22 28.50
C LYS A 173 -15.15 -38.11 27.71
N PRO A 174 -15.31 -39.46 27.71
CA PRO A 174 -14.52 -40.34 26.86
C PRO A 174 -14.90 -40.27 25.37
N VAL A 175 -14.16 -40.98 24.53
CA VAL A 175 -13.93 -40.92 23.07
C VAL A 175 -15.14 -40.78 22.11
N SER A 176 -16.39 -41.04 22.51
CA SER A 176 -17.59 -40.88 21.67
C SER A 176 -18.16 -39.45 21.71
N ARG A 177 -17.45 -38.48 21.14
CA ARG A 177 -17.83 -37.08 21.22
C ARG A 177 -18.73 -36.67 20.07
N PRO A 178 -19.87 -35.97 20.31
CA PRO A 178 -20.62 -35.35 19.24
C PRO A 178 -19.73 -34.31 18.54
N PHE A 179 -19.53 -34.45 17.25
CA PHE A 179 -18.76 -33.51 16.42
C PHE A 179 -19.23 -32.06 16.60
N GLY A 180 -20.52 -31.83 16.86
CA GLY A 180 -21.12 -30.53 17.08
C GLY A 180 -20.60 -29.75 18.30
N GLU A 181 -20.38 -30.41 19.48
CA GLU A 181 -19.93 -29.68 20.69
C GLU A 181 -18.53 -29.07 20.53
N LYS A 182 -17.65 -29.74 19.74
CA LYS A 182 -16.32 -29.20 19.44
C LYS A 182 -16.37 -28.01 18.47
N ALA A 183 -17.22 -28.12 17.46
CA ALA A 183 -17.44 -27.03 16.52
C ALA A 183 -17.99 -25.80 17.24
N THR A 184 -19.00 -25.97 18.10
CA THR A 184 -19.56 -24.89 18.92
C THR A 184 -18.51 -24.23 19.81
N LEU A 185 -17.63 -25.02 20.47
CA LEU A 185 -16.53 -24.44 21.26
C LEU A 185 -15.57 -23.63 20.38
N GLY A 186 -15.24 -24.12 19.18
CA GLY A 186 -14.39 -23.41 18.23
C GLY A 186 -14.99 -22.06 17.80
N GLU A 187 -16.29 -22.03 17.49
CA GLU A 187 -17.02 -20.78 17.15
C GLU A 187 -17.04 -19.81 18.32
N MET A 188 -17.34 -20.27 19.54
CA MET A 188 -17.35 -19.39 20.71
C MET A 188 -15.97 -18.78 21.01
N VAL A 189 -14.89 -19.55 20.84
CA VAL A 189 -13.52 -19.07 21.01
C VAL A 189 -13.16 -18.07 19.94
N LYS A 190 -13.53 -18.32 18.67
CA LYS A 190 -13.34 -17.39 17.55
C LYS A 190 -14.04 -16.05 17.82
N ASP A 191 -15.30 -16.08 18.18
CA ASP A 191 -16.07 -14.86 18.48
C ASP A 191 -15.49 -14.08 19.67
N ALA A 192 -15.02 -14.78 20.69
CA ALA A 192 -14.36 -14.15 21.83
C ALA A 192 -13.02 -13.51 21.43
N LEU A 193 -12.26 -14.15 20.55
CA LEU A 193 -11.00 -13.64 20.00
C LEU A 193 -11.25 -12.34 19.21
N GLU A 194 -12.26 -12.34 18.32
CA GLU A 194 -12.60 -11.16 17.54
C GLU A 194 -13.07 -9.99 18.44
N ARG A 195 -13.86 -10.26 19.47
CA ARG A 195 -14.24 -9.22 20.44
C ARG A 195 -13.02 -8.66 21.19
N LYS A 196 -12.07 -9.52 21.57
CA LYS A 196 -10.84 -9.12 22.25
C LYS A 196 -9.96 -8.27 21.34
N LYS A 197 -9.79 -8.67 20.06
CA LYS A 197 -9.10 -7.87 19.04
C LYS A 197 -9.73 -6.48 18.92
N ALA A 198 -11.03 -6.40 18.71
CA ALA A 198 -11.74 -5.13 18.51
C ALA A 198 -11.61 -4.20 19.73
N LYS A 199 -11.61 -4.76 20.94
CA LYS A 199 -11.39 -3.98 22.16
C LYS A 199 -9.97 -3.41 22.22
N GLU A 200 -8.95 -4.26 22.06
CA GLU A 200 -7.55 -3.85 22.16
C GLU A 200 -7.13 -2.94 20.99
N GLU A 201 -7.65 -3.17 19.77
CA GLU A 201 -7.51 -2.24 18.65
C GLU A 201 -8.08 -0.85 19.00
N LYS A 202 -9.29 -0.80 19.55
CA LYS A 202 -9.93 0.45 19.96
C LYS A 202 -9.09 1.18 21.01
N ASP A 203 -8.53 0.46 21.98
CA ASP A 203 -7.71 1.05 23.05
C ASP A 203 -6.43 1.65 22.45
N ILE A 204 -5.74 0.94 21.54
CA ILE A 204 -4.57 1.43 20.82
C ILE A 204 -4.91 2.68 19.98
N LEU A 205 -5.94 2.59 19.14
CA LEU A 205 -6.31 3.67 18.23
C LEU A 205 -6.80 4.92 18.98
N ASN A 206 -7.44 4.77 20.15
CA ASN A 206 -7.85 5.92 20.96
C ASN A 206 -6.66 6.75 21.47
N VAL A 207 -5.52 6.14 21.73
CA VAL A 207 -4.28 6.85 22.08
C VAL A 207 -3.78 7.65 20.87
N LEU A 208 -3.69 7.02 19.72
CA LEU A 208 -3.11 7.60 18.50
C LEU A 208 -4.00 8.67 17.85
N LYS A 209 -5.32 8.58 17.99
CA LYS A 209 -6.27 9.57 17.48
C LYS A 209 -6.00 11.00 17.93
N LYS A 210 -5.31 11.19 19.05
CA LYS A 210 -4.96 12.52 19.56
C LYS A 210 -4.01 13.28 18.62
N ALA A 211 -3.18 12.56 17.86
CA ALA A 211 -2.18 13.14 16.99
C ALA A 211 -2.47 12.92 15.48
N CYS A 212 -3.53 12.20 15.10
CA CYS A 212 -3.86 11.99 13.70
C CYS A 212 -5.08 12.79 13.24
N VAL A 213 -5.10 13.12 11.94
CA VAL A 213 -6.18 13.82 11.25
C VAL A 213 -7.26 12.84 10.82
N ASP A 214 -6.85 11.67 10.34
CA ASP A 214 -7.74 10.62 9.83
C ASP A 214 -7.10 9.24 10.02
N GLN A 215 -7.92 8.18 9.94
CA GLN A 215 -7.44 6.79 10.07
C GLN A 215 -8.18 5.88 9.11
N CYS A 216 -7.47 4.87 8.59
CA CYS A 216 -7.99 3.82 7.75
C CYS A 216 -7.56 2.45 8.30
N SER A 217 -8.52 1.53 8.47
CA SER A 217 -8.21 0.15 8.86
C SER A 217 -7.96 -0.70 7.63
N ASN A 218 -6.82 -1.38 7.61
CA ASN A 218 -6.42 -2.28 6.55
C ASN A 218 -6.72 -3.74 6.92
N ARG A 219 -6.63 -4.64 5.94
CA ARG A 219 -6.88 -6.06 6.15
C ARG A 219 -5.96 -6.66 7.20
N ILE A 220 -6.55 -7.36 8.16
CA ILE A 220 -5.88 -8.15 9.20
C ILE A 220 -5.59 -9.55 8.68
N PHE A 221 -4.41 -10.11 9.02
CA PHE A 221 -3.99 -11.45 8.64
C PHE A 221 -3.53 -12.24 9.88
N GLY A 222 -4.09 -13.44 10.04
CA GLY A 222 -3.76 -14.31 11.18
C GLY A 222 -4.50 -13.94 12.46
N ASP A 223 -4.38 -14.84 13.42
CA ASP A 223 -5.05 -14.68 14.72
C ASP A 223 -4.31 -13.73 15.65
N GLU A 224 -2.99 -13.64 15.49
CA GLU A 224 -2.11 -12.80 16.31
C GLU A 224 -2.17 -11.30 15.97
N MET A 225 -2.60 -10.93 14.76
CA MET A 225 -2.67 -9.52 14.37
C MET A 225 -3.92 -8.86 14.96
N ILE A 226 -3.71 -7.84 15.77
CA ILE A 226 -4.76 -7.07 16.45
C ILE A 226 -5.27 -5.96 15.54
N THR A 227 -4.37 -5.17 15.00
CA THR A 227 -4.69 -4.07 14.08
C THR A 227 -3.66 -3.95 12.96
N ASN A 228 -4.12 -3.43 11.83
CA ASN A 228 -3.33 -2.99 10.68
C ASN A 228 -3.95 -1.69 10.21
N SER A 229 -3.42 -0.57 10.67
CA SER A 229 -4.01 0.76 10.46
C SER A 229 -3.04 1.71 9.79
N SER A 230 -3.57 2.50 8.87
CA SER A 230 -2.91 3.68 8.31
C SER A 230 -3.48 4.92 8.99
N LEU A 231 -2.60 5.85 9.35
CA LEU A 231 -2.93 7.05 10.08
C LEU A 231 -2.40 8.27 9.32
N LEU A 232 -3.29 9.21 9.02
CA LEU A 232 -2.91 10.47 8.38
C LEU A 232 -2.53 11.47 9.45
N VAL A 233 -1.30 11.97 9.40
CA VAL A 233 -0.73 12.84 10.42
C VAL A 233 -0.18 14.10 9.76
N GLU A 234 -0.32 15.24 10.42
CA GLU A 234 0.38 16.46 10.00
C GLU A 234 1.89 16.30 10.20
N LYS A 235 2.70 16.70 9.23
CA LYS A 235 4.18 16.62 9.33
C LYS A 235 4.70 17.27 10.62
N SER A 236 4.09 18.35 11.05
CA SER A 236 4.42 19.08 12.30
C SER A 236 4.16 18.28 13.58
N ARG A 237 3.31 17.24 13.52
CA ARG A 237 2.96 16.39 14.67
C ARG A 237 3.56 14.98 14.61
N ALA A 238 4.47 14.73 13.67
CA ALA A 238 5.09 13.42 13.52
C ALA A 238 5.84 12.98 14.79
N GLU A 239 6.64 13.86 15.40
CA GLU A 239 7.36 13.57 16.65
C GLU A 239 6.41 13.28 17.83
N GLU A 240 5.29 14.00 17.93
CA GLU A 240 4.25 13.72 18.94
C GLU A 240 3.66 12.33 18.72
N PHE A 241 3.39 11.97 17.46
CA PHE A 241 2.87 10.65 17.11
C PHE A 241 3.88 9.54 17.45
N ASP A 242 5.16 9.72 17.15
CA ASP A 242 6.24 8.78 17.50
C ASP A 242 6.28 8.53 19.01
N GLY A 243 6.19 9.59 19.82
CA GLY A 243 6.12 9.49 21.28
C GLY A 243 4.93 8.65 21.76
N LEU A 244 3.75 8.80 21.15
CA LEU A 244 2.57 7.99 21.48
C LEU A 244 2.74 6.50 21.12
N VAL A 245 3.43 6.20 20.02
CA VAL A 245 3.75 4.81 19.65
C VAL A 245 4.74 4.19 20.64
N ASP A 246 5.75 4.95 21.09
CA ASP A 246 6.70 4.51 22.11
C ASP A 246 6.02 4.26 23.46
N GLU A 247 5.09 5.13 23.89
CA GLU A 247 4.27 4.94 25.09
C GLU A 247 3.41 3.66 25.00
N LEU A 248 2.80 3.39 23.85
CA LEU A 248 2.07 2.14 23.61
C LEU A 248 2.99 0.93 23.68
N ALA A 249 4.16 0.99 23.05
CA ALA A 249 5.14 -0.09 23.08
C ALA A 249 5.62 -0.39 24.53
N ALA A 250 5.83 0.64 25.33
CA ALA A 250 6.19 0.50 26.74
C ALA A 250 5.02 -0.09 27.58
N THR A 251 3.80 0.41 27.38
CA THR A 251 2.58 -0.01 28.11
C THR A 251 2.27 -1.50 27.86
N TYR A 252 2.41 -1.95 26.61
CA TYR A 252 2.12 -3.33 26.20
C TYR A 252 3.36 -4.22 26.11
N ASN A 253 4.47 -3.81 26.73
CA ASN A 253 5.71 -4.57 26.69
C ASN A 253 5.53 -6.03 27.14
N GLY A 254 6.08 -6.97 26.36
CA GLY A 254 5.94 -8.42 26.58
C GLY A 254 4.59 -9.00 26.17
N ARG A 255 3.53 -8.20 26.00
CA ARG A 255 2.20 -8.63 25.56
C ARG A 255 1.99 -8.44 24.06
N MET A 256 2.37 -7.27 23.55
CA MET A 256 2.21 -6.90 22.14
C MET A 256 3.54 -6.53 21.49
N LYS A 257 3.61 -6.77 20.20
CA LYS A 257 4.66 -6.25 19.33
C LYS A 257 4.06 -5.28 18.35
N PHE A 258 4.64 -4.10 18.27
CA PHE A 258 4.27 -3.08 17.28
C PHE A 258 5.24 -3.12 16.10
N LYS A 259 4.70 -2.98 14.86
CA LYS A 259 5.46 -2.66 13.66
C LYS A 259 4.96 -1.31 13.17
N TYR A 260 5.86 -0.36 13.17
CA TYR A 260 5.63 1.02 12.78
C TYR A 260 6.43 1.33 11.52
N VAL A 261 5.80 1.95 10.53
CA VAL A 261 6.39 2.24 9.21
C VAL A 261 5.94 3.61 8.73
N GLY A 262 6.80 4.28 8.00
CA GLY A 262 6.59 5.61 7.45
C GLY A 262 7.77 6.55 7.80
N PRO A 263 7.69 7.82 7.45
CA PRO A 263 6.60 8.47 6.70
C PRO A 263 6.48 7.98 5.26
N MET A 264 5.26 7.91 4.75
CA MET A 264 4.97 7.54 3.36
C MET A 264 3.91 8.48 2.76
N PRO A 265 3.80 8.55 1.42
CA PRO A 265 2.71 9.27 0.76
C PRO A 265 1.35 8.71 1.17
N PRO A 266 0.27 9.52 1.15
CA PRO A 266 -1.05 9.14 1.70
C PRO A 266 -1.82 8.16 0.81
N ILE A 267 -1.24 6.97 0.56
CA ILE A 267 -1.76 5.95 -0.36
C ILE A 267 -3.15 5.45 0.05
N ASN A 268 -3.38 5.31 1.37
CA ASN A 268 -4.65 4.82 1.89
C ASN A 268 -5.71 5.93 2.09
N PHE A 269 -5.37 7.19 1.85
CA PHE A 269 -6.24 8.37 2.03
C PHE A 269 -6.58 9.08 0.73
N VAL A 270 -5.91 8.71 -0.36
CA VAL A 270 -6.15 9.24 -1.71
C VAL A 270 -6.46 8.08 -2.65
N GLU A 271 -7.70 8.00 -3.12
CA GLU A 271 -8.10 7.05 -4.15
C GLU A 271 -8.16 7.78 -5.50
N LEU A 272 -7.01 7.90 -6.16
CA LEU A 272 -6.91 8.53 -7.47
C LEU A 272 -6.83 7.46 -8.56
N VAL A 273 -8.00 7.13 -9.13
CA VAL A 273 -8.10 6.26 -10.31
C VAL A 273 -8.11 7.14 -11.57
N ILE A 274 -7.16 6.89 -12.45
CA ILE A 274 -7.10 7.49 -13.78
C ILE A 274 -7.48 6.41 -14.78
N ALA A 275 -8.64 6.56 -15.41
CA ALA A 275 -9.09 5.71 -16.52
C ALA A 275 -9.09 6.60 -17.78
N LEU A 276 -8.26 6.25 -18.73
CA LEU A 276 -8.30 6.80 -20.09
C LEU A 276 -8.97 5.74 -20.95
N GLU A 277 -10.14 6.05 -21.52
CA GLU A 277 -10.86 5.11 -22.39
C GLU A 277 -10.08 4.87 -23.68
N ASP A 278 -9.92 3.59 -24.03
CA ASP A 278 -9.22 3.13 -25.26
C ASP A 278 -10.03 3.45 -26.53
#